data_0edce450b89b944b3e1b15b7c1b7ac07
#
_entry.id   0edce450b89b944b3e1b15b7c1b7ac07
#
_cell.length_a   1.000
_cell.length_b   1.000
_cell.length_c   1.000
_cell.angle_alpha   90.00
_cell.angle_beta   90.00
_cell.angle_gamma   90.00
#
_symmetry.space_group_name_H-M   'P 1'
#
loop_
_entity.id
_entity.type
_entity.pdbx_description
1 polymer ?
#
loop_
_entity_poly.entity_id
_entity_poly.type
_entity_poly.pdbx_seq_one_letter_code
_entity_poly.pdbx_strand_id
1 'polypeptide(L)'
;MESRGPKLLDRVRDAIRARHYSRRTEAAYVTWIRRYILYHHMTHPATPGAADISAFLTWLATKQRVSASTQNQALAALLFLYERVLHAPVGSVEHVIRAKQPLRLPVVLSREEVAMVLSHLDGTMWIIGMLLYGAGLRLEECLELRVKDVDFDRRQIAVKRGKGQKDRTTTLPGAVVDSLRTHLAHVRRLHEGDLKDGGGRVVLPDALDRKYPNAATAWAWQFAFPASRICTDPRWGPPSRFHLHESAVQKAIAAAARR
;
A
#
# COMPACT_ATOMS: atom_id res chain seq x y z
N MET A 1 14.79 39.01 2.05
CA MET A 1 14.93 37.54 1.93
C MET A 1 13.77 37.05 1.08
N GLU A 2 14.02 36.84 -0.21
CA GLU A 2 12.99 36.23 -1.09
C GLU A 2 12.73 34.79 -0.64
N SER A 3 11.52 34.50 -0.23
CA SER A 3 11.10 33.13 0.07
C SER A 3 11.17 32.33 -1.22
N ARG A 4 12.19 31.50 -1.37
CA ARG A 4 12.20 30.49 -2.45
C ARG A 4 10.89 29.70 -2.36
N GLY A 5 10.04 29.82 -3.37
CA GLY A 5 8.80 29.07 -3.45
C GLY A 5 8.99 27.56 -3.24
N PRO A 6 7.93 26.80 -2.94
CA PRO A 6 8.04 25.39 -2.63
C PRO A 6 8.74 24.62 -3.75
N LYS A 7 9.67 23.72 -3.38
CA LYS A 7 10.42 22.91 -4.34
C LYS A 7 9.45 22.06 -5.20
N LEU A 8 9.81 21.81 -6.44
CA LEU A 8 8.96 21.08 -7.39
C LEU A 8 8.40 19.76 -6.80
N LEU A 9 9.23 18.95 -6.14
CA LEU A 9 8.80 17.69 -5.56
C LEU A 9 7.82 17.88 -4.38
N ASP A 10 7.89 19.01 -3.67
CA ASP A 10 6.92 19.32 -2.61
C ASP A 10 5.57 19.71 -3.23
N ARG A 11 5.56 20.50 -4.30
CA ARG A 11 4.36 20.77 -5.09
C ARG A 11 3.70 19.49 -5.63
N VAL A 12 4.52 18.52 -6.07
CA VAL A 12 4.03 17.21 -6.51
C VAL A 12 3.34 16.48 -5.36
N ARG A 13 3.96 16.43 -4.18
CA ARG A 13 3.38 15.79 -2.99
C ARG A 13 2.05 16.45 -2.60
N ASP A 14 2.01 17.78 -2.57
CA ASP A 14 0.80 18.53 -2.22
C ASP A 14 -0.32 18.27 -3.23
N ALA A 15 -0.01 18.26 -4.53
CA ALA A 15 -0.99 17.96 -5.57
C ALA A 15 -1.54 16.53 -5.50
N ILE A 16 -0.72 15.55 -5.09
CA ILE A 16 -1.11 14.15 -4.88
C ILE A 16 -2.02 14.04 -3.65
N ARG A 17 -1.63 14.68 -2.53
CA ARG A 17 -2.37 14.68 -1.27
C ARG A 17 -3.73 15.39 -1.39
N ALA A 18 -3.76 16.52 -2.09
CA ALA A 18 -5.02 17.24 -2.37
C ALA A 18 -6.04 16.40 -3.17
N ARG A 19 -5.58 15.35 -3.86
CA ARG A 19 -6.43 14.40 -4.61
C ARG A 19 -6.67 13.09 -3.86
N HIS A 20 -6.26 13.02 -2.59
CA HIS A 20 -6.42 11.83 -1.75
C HIS A 20 -5.81 10.55 -2.34
N TYR A 21 -4.72 10.67 -3.11
CA TYR A 21 -4.01 9.50 -3.61
C TYR A 21 -3.26 8.80 -2.46
N SER A 22 -3.05 7.50 -2.62
CA SER A 22 -2.34 6.71 -1.62
C SER A 22 -0.89 7.17 -1.45
N ARG A 23 -0.31 6.98 -0.26
CA ARG A 23 1.11 7.25 0.00
C ARG A 23 2.03 6.42 -0.89
N ARG A 24 1.61 5.22 -1.29
CA ARG A 24 2.33 4.38 -2.25
C ARG A 24 2.38 5.04 -3.64
N THR A 25 1.27 5.65 -4.07
CA THR A 25 1.23 6.45 -5.30
C THR A 25 2.14 7.68 -5.20
N GLU A 26 2.12 8.38 -4.06
CA GLU A 26 3.02 9.51 -3.81
C GLU A 26 4.49 9.11 -3.94
N ALA A 27 4.89 8.03 -3.25
CA ALA A 27 6.27 7.55 -3.28
C ALA A 27 6.69 7.12 -4.70
N ALA A 28 5.82 6.41 -5.43
CA ALA A 28 6.08 5.97 -6.79
C ALA A 28 6.22 7.16 -7.75
N TYR A 29 5.30 8.12 -7.71
CA TYR A 29 5.31 9.28 -8.59
C TYR A 29 6.52 10.18 -8.33
N VAL A 30 6.81 10.48 -7.07
CA VAL A 30 8.01 11.26 -6.68
C VAL A 30 9.29 10.57 -7.15
N THR A 31 9.37 9.24 -7.04
CA THR A 31 10.52 8.46 -7.50
C THR A 31 10.70 8.56 -9.02
N TRP A 32 9.62 8.40 -9.81
CA TRP A 32 9.68 8.49 -11.25
C TRP A 32 10.01 9.90 -11.74
N ILE A 33 9.40 10.92 -11.15
CA ILE A 33 9.67 12.32 -11.46
C ILE A 33 11.14 12.68 -11.14
N ARG A 34 11.67 12.23 -9.99
CA ARG A 34 13.07 12.41 -9.65
C ARG A 34 14.00 11.73 -10.65
N ARG A 35 13.71 10.49 -11.07
CA ARG A 35 14.50 9.78 -12.09
C ARG A 35 14.48 10.49 -13.43
N TYR A 36 13.36 11.05 -13.82
CA TYR A 36 13.20 11.83 -15.04
C TYR A 36 14.06 13.12 -14.99
N ILE A 37 14.01 13.87 -13.90
CA ILE A 37 14.81 15.07 -13.70
C ILE A 37 16.32 14.75 -13.76
N LEU A 38 16.74 13.64 -13.14
CA LEU A 38 18.14 13.19 -13.19
C LEU A 38 18.56 12.76 -14.60
N TYR A 39 17.67 12.10 -15.35
CA TYR A 39 17.94 11.71 -16.74
C TYR A 39 18.19 12.93 -17.63
N HIS A 40 17.49 14.03 -17.40
CA HIS A 40 17.69 15.31 -18.11
C HIS A 40 18.69 16.24 -17.41
N HIS A 41 19.72 15.69 -16.76
CA HIS A 41 20.85 16.44 -16.16
C HIS A 41 20.41 17.56 -15.20
N MET A 42 19.41 17.32 -14.37
CA MET A 42 18.86 18.29 -13.42
C MET A 42 18.22 19.53 -14.06
N THR A 43 17.94 19.51 -15.36
CA THR A 43 17.21 20.58 -16.04
C THR A 43 15.77 20.64 -15.48
N HIS A 44 15.34 21.86 -15.16
CA HIS A 44 13.97 22.04 -14.66
C HIS A 44 12.96 21.69 -15.76
N PRO A 45 11.97 20.84 -15.50
CA PRO A 45 11.00 20.38 -16.52
C PRO A 45 9.98 21.48 -16.92
N ALA A 46 10.41 22.74 -17.01
CA ALA A 46 9.53 23.86 -17.34
C ALA A 46 9.17 23.95 -18.84
N THR A 47 9.97 23.34 -19.70
CA THR A 47 9.78 23.33 -21.16
C THR A 47 9.81 21.90 -21.71
N PRO A 48 8.87 21.03 -21.34
CA PRO A 48 8.92 19.68 -21.83
C PRO A 48 8.20 19.57 -23.17
N GLY A 49 8.87 18.91 -24.09
CA GLY A 49 8.18 18.37 -25.26
C GLY A 49 7.74 16.92 -25.01
N ALA A 50 6.76 16.45 -25.76
CA ALA A 50 6.44 15.03 -25.85
C ALA A 50 7.70 14.18 -26.19
N ALA A 51 8.66 14.78 -26.89
CA ALA A 51 9.96 14.21 -27.22
C ALA A 51 10.79 13.81 -25.98
N ASP A 52 10.83 14.65 -24.95
CA ASP A 52 11.64 14.38 -23.75
C ASP A 52 11.07 13.24 -22.92
N ILE A 53 9.73 13.17 -22.81
CA ILE A 53 9.04 12.06 -22.15
C ILE A 53 9.31 10.78 -22.95
N SER A 54 9.17 10.84 -24.29
CA SER A 54 9.39 9.70 -25.18
C SER A 54 10.82 9.18 -25.09
N ALA A 55 11.83 10.08 -25.08
CA ALA A 55 13.23 9.73 -24.92
C ALA A 55 13.50 8.99 -23.60
N PHE A 56 12.97 9.51 -22.49
CA PHE A 56 13.12 8.89 -21.18
C PHE A 56 12.44 7.49 -21.12
N LEU A 57 11.24 7.37 -21.64
CA LEU A 57 10.51 6.08 -21.67
C LEU A 57 11.21 5.06 -22.57
N THR A 58 11.75 5.50 -23.71
CA THR A 58 12.55 4.65 -24.59
C THR A 58 13.83 4.18 -23.88
N TRP A 59 14.52 5.08 -23.18
CA TRP A 59 15.68 4.73 -22.38
C TRP A 59 15.33 3.72 -21.26
N LEU A 60 14.20 3.89 -20.57
CA LEU A 60 13.71 2.91 -19.60
C LEU A 60 13.51 1.53 -20.22
N ALA A 61 12.90 1.46 -21.40
CA ALA A 61 12.63 0.20 -22.07
C ALA A 61 13.91 -0.46 -22.61
N THR A 62 14.78 0.32 -23.28
CA THR A 62 15.92 -0.23 -24.02
C THR A 62 17.16 -0.41 -23.17
N LYS A 63 17.50 0.56 -22.33
CA LYS A 63 18.71 0.53 -21.49
C LYS A 63 18.45 -0.04 -20.10
N GLN A 64 17.32 0.31 -19.48
CA GLN A 64 16.97 -0.19 -18.16
C GLN A 64 16.16 -1.49 -18.20
N ARG A 65 15.71 -1.93 -19.38
CA ARG A 65 14.94 -3.16 -19.62
C ARG A 65 13.76 -3.33 -18.65
N VAL A 66 13.07 -2.23 -18.31
CA VAL A 66 11.90 -2.28 -17.43
C VAL A 66 10.73 -2.96 -18.13
N SER A 67 9.81 -3.55 -17.34
CA SER A 67 8.57 -4.11 -17.89
C SER A 67 7.65 -3.02 -18.47
N ALA A 68 6.77 -3.40 -19.39
CA ALA A 68 5.75 -2.52 -19.96
C ALA A 68 4.88 -1.85 -18.87
N SER A 69 4.54 -2.59 -17.80
CA SER A 69 3.79 -2.05 -16.67
C SER A 69 4.57 -0.96 -15.93
N THR A 70 5.86 -1.17 -15.72
CA THR A 70 6.76 -0.21 -15.08
C THR A 70 6.92 1.06 -15.92
N GLN A 71 7.07 0.91 -17.25
CA GLN A 71 7.14 2.04 -18.18
C GLN A 71 5.83 2.85 -18.18
N ASN A 72 4.68 2.19 -18.18
CA ASN A 72 3.38 2.85 -18.11
C ASN A 72 3.16 3.57 -16.75
N GLN A 73 3.71 3.04 -15.67
CA GLN A 73 3.68 3.73 -14.36
C GLN A 73 4.53 5.00 -14.38
N ALA A 74 5.71 4.97 -15.01
CA ALA A 74 6.54 6.14 -15.19
C ALA A 74 5.83 7.20 -16.04
N LEU A 75 5.21 6.79 -17.16
CA LEU A 75 4.40 7.68 -17.99
C LEU A 75 3.28 8.35 -17.19
N ALA A 76 2.51 7.59 -16.41
CA ALA A 76 1.43 8.14 -15.59
C ALA A 76 1.93 9.20 -14.59
N ALA A 77 3.11 8.98 -13.98
CA ALA A 77 3.72 9.95 -13.07
C ALA A 77 4.16 11.24 -13.79
N LEU A 78 4.69 11.13 -15.01
CA LEU A 78 5.08 12.29 -15.81
C LEU A 78 3.87 13.07 -16.30
N LEU A 79 2.84 12.40 -16.81
CA LEU A 79 1.59 13.07 -17.20
C LEU A 79 0.98 13.83 -16.03
N PHE A 80 0.97 13.20 -14.84
CA PHE A 80 0.52 13.88 -13.62
C PHE A 80 1.36 15.14 -13.32
N LEU A 81 2.68 15.07 -13.44
CA LEU A 81 3.57 16.22 -13.24
C LEU A 81 3.18 17.38 -14.17
N TYR A 82 3.07 17.10 -15.47
CA TYR A 82 2.84 18.14 -16.45
C TYR A 82 1.42 18.71 -16.42
N GLU A 83 0.42 17.85 -16.33
CA GLU A 83 -0.97 18.30 -16.33
C GLU A 83 -1.39 18.94 -15.01
N ARG A 84 -0.95 18.39 -13.88
CA ARG A 84 -1.51 18.74 -12.57
C ARG A 84 -0.62 19.61 -11.71
N VAL A 85 0.67 19.68 -11.98
CA VAL A 85 1.62 20.45 -11.17
C VAL A 85 2.21 21.63 -11.94
N LEU A 86 2.57 21.39 -13.19
CA LEU A 86 3.18 22.42 -14.05
C LEU A 86 2.12 23.19 -14.87
N HIS A 87 0.92 22.65 -15.01
CA HIS A 87 -0.16 23.21 -15.83
C HIS A 87 0.29 23.47 -17.29
N ALA A 88 1.21 22.66 -17.77
CA ALA A 88 1.74 22.67 -19.12
C ALA A 88 1.32 21.35 -19.78
N PRO A 89 0.14 21.26 -20.40
CA PRO A 89 -0.31 20.06 -21.04
C PRO A 89 0.72 19.66 -22.12
N VAL A 90 1.25 18.47 -22.01
CA VAL A 90 2.09 17.88 -23.04
C VAL A 90 1.17 17.71 -24.25
N GLY A 91 1.45 18.43 -25.35
CA GLY A 91 0.68 18.33 -26.59
C GLY A 91 0.49 16.87 -26.98
N SER A 92 -0.35 16.56 -27.94
CA SER A 92 -0.88 15.21 -28.18
C SER A 92 0.14 14.10 -27.90
N VAL A 93 -0.07 13.40 -26.77
CA VAL A 93 0.75 12.27 -26.29
C VAL A 93 0.54 11.05 -27.21
N GLU A 94 -0.06 11.25 -28.37
CA GLU A 94 -0.33 10.20 -29.38
C GLU A 94 0.94 9.51 -29.85
N HIS A 95 2.09 10.19 -29.76
CA HIS A 95 3.39 9.61 -30.07
C HIS A 95 4.09 8.95 -28.89
N VAL A 96 3.59 9.08 -27.65
CA VAL A 96 4.12 8.31 -26.53
C VAL A 96 3.49 6.94 -26.54
N ILE A 97 4.16 6.00 -27.19
CA ILE A 97 3.72 4.61 -27.31
C ILE A 97 3.56 4.03 -25.91
N ARG A 98 2.32 3.84 -25.47
CA ARG A 98 2.06 3.02 -24.28
C ARG A 98 2.57 1.62 -24.55
N ALA A 99 3.48 1.15 -23.71
CA ALA A 99 4.00 -0.20 -23.86
C ALA A 99 2.85 -1.22 -23.83
N LYS A 100 2.75 -2.02 -24.88
CA LYS A 100 1.74 -3.07 -25.00
C LYS A 100 2.04 -4.13 -23.93
N GLN A 101 1.11 -4.33 -23.02
CA GLN A 101 1.23 -5.39 -22.02
C GLN A 101 0.79 -6.70 -22.62
N PRO A 102 1.62 -7.75 -22.58
CA PRO A 102 1.15 -9.07 -22.98
C PRO A 102 0.04 -9.52 -22.04
N LEU A 103 -1.06 -9.99 -22.59
CA LEU A 103 -2.13 -10.62 -21.84
C LEU A 103 -1.61 -11.95 -21.30
N ARG A 104 -1.34 -12.02 -20.00
CA ARG A 104 -0.99 -13.27 -19.33
C ARG A 104 -2.20 -13.79 -18.60
N LEU A 105 -2.60 -15.02 -18.88
CA LEU A 105 -3.60 -15.70 -18.08
C LEU A 105 -3.05 -15.88 -16.66
N PRO A 106 -3.80 -15.50 -15.62
CA PRO A 106 -3.37 -15.76 -14.25
C PRO A 106 -3.33 -17.27 -14.01
N VAL A 107 -2.29 -17.73 -13.33
CA VAL A 107 -2.23 -19.11 -12.81
C VAL A 107 -3.19 -19.17 -11.62
N VAL A 108 -4.17 -20.05 -11.70
CA VAL A 108 -5.12 -20.30 -10.61
C VAL A 108 -4.77 -21.63 -9.97
N LEU A 109 -4.47 -21.63 -8.69
CA LEU A 109 -4.19 -22.84 -7.93
C LEU A 109 -5.45 -23.67 -7.71
N SER A 110 -5.33 -25.00 -7.75
CA SER A 110 -6.41 -25.92 -7.34
C SER A 110 -6.64 -25.84 -5.82
N ARG A 111 -7.72 -26.43 -5.35
CA ARG A 111 -8.01 -26.49 -3.89
C ARG A 111 -6.95 -27.30 -3.16
N GLU A 112 -6.48 -28.36 -3.76
CA GLU A 112 -5.43 -29.26 -3.24
C GLU A 112 -4.09 -28.52 -3.13
N GLU A 113 -3.71 -27.77 -4.17
CA GLU A 113 -2.49 -26.94 -4.16
C GLU A 113 -2.58 -25.85 -3.08
N VAL A 114 -3.73 -25.19 -2.93
CA VAL A 114 -3.92 -24.22 -1.85
C VAL A 114 -3.82 -24.89 -0.48
N ALA A 115 -4.43 -26.05 -0.29
CA ALA A 115 -4.34 -26.79 0.97
C ALA A 115 -2.89 -27.17 1.30
N MET A 116 -2.10 -27.60 0.32
CA MET A 116 -0.66 -27.86 0.49
C MET A 116 0.09 -26.61 0.93
N VAL A 117 -0.10 -25.48 0.23
CA VAL A 117 0.56 -24.23 0.62
C VAL A 117 0.20 -23.83 2.05
N LEU A 118 -1.09 -23.92 2.41
CA LEU A 118 -1.57 -23.57 3.75
C LEU A 118 -1.00 -24.51 4.82
N SER A 119 -0.81 -25.81 4.53
CA SER A 119 -0.24 -26.76 5.47
C SER A 119 1.22 -26.49 5.82
N HIS A 120 1.91 -25.71 5.00
CA HIS A 120 3.30 -25.25 5.23
C HIS A 120 3.40 -23.87 5.90
N LEU A 121 2.26 -23.29 6.31
CA LEU A 121 2.21 -22.03 7.06
C LEU A 121 1.85 -22.27 8.51
N ASP A 122 2.42 -21.48 9.42
CA ASP A 122 2.20 -21.56 10.85
C ASP A 122 1.66 -20.26 11.44
N GLY A 123 1.01 -20.36 12.61
CA GLY A 123 0.64 -19.25 13.46
C GLY A 123 -0.03 -18.10 12.70
N THR A 124 0.49 -16.89 12.83
CA THR A 124 -0.06 -15.69 12.19
C THR A 124 -0.08 -15.80 10.65
N MET A 125 0.92 -16.44 10.04
CA MET A 125 0.99 -16.58 8.58
C MET A 125 -0.08 -17.51 8.04
N TRP A 126 -0.38 -18.58 8.78
CA TRP A 126 -1.49 -19.48 8.45
C TRP A 126 -2.85 -18.76 8.54
N ILE A 127 -3.08 -17.98 9.63
CA ILE A 127 -4.31 -17.19 9.79
C ILE A 127 -4.50 -16.22 8.62
N ILE A 128 -3.44 -15.49 8.27
CA ILE A 128 -3.46 -14.57 7.11
C ILE A 128 -3.77 -15.34 5.83
N GLY A 129 -3.07 -16.44 5.56
CA GLY A 129 -3.31 -17.30 4.40
C GLY A 129 -4.75 -17.76 4.28
N MET A 130 -5.35 -18.22 5.40
CA MET A 130 -6.74 -18.63 5.48
C MET A 130 -7.72 -17.46 5.22
N LEU A 131 -7.41 -16.26 5.67
CA LEU A 131 -8.24 -15.08 5.41
C LEU A 131 -8.12 -14.62 3.94
N LEU A 132 -6.94 -14.67 3.36
CA LEU A 132 -6.74 -14.33 1.94
C LEU A 132 -7.54 -15.27 1.04
N TYR A 133 -7.48 -16.58 1.29
CA TYR A 133 -8.16 -17.58 0.49
C TYR A 133 -9.66 -17.68 0.84
N GLY A 134 -9.98 -17.89 2.11
CA GLY A 134 -11.34 -18.22 2.55
C GLY A 134 -12.29 -17.02 2.62
N ALA A 135 -11.76 -15.80 2.89
CA ALA A 135 -12.55 -14.57 2.90
C ALA A 135 -12.38 -13.73 1.61
N GLY A 136 -11.47 -14.11 0.71
CA GLY A 136 -11.18 -13.37 -0.52
C GLY A 136 -10.63 -11.96 -0.28
N LEU A 137 -9.88 -11.78 0.80
CA LEU A 137 -9.25 -10.49 1.11
C LEU A 137 -8.03 -10.25 0.21
N ARG A 138 -7.82 -9.00 -0.21
CA ARG A 138 -6.52 -8.59 -0.75
C ARG A 138 -5.50 -8.52 0.38
N LEU A 139 -4.22 -8.67 0.06
CA LEU A 139 -3.16 -8.67 1.07
C LEU A 139 -3.21 -7.41 1.96
N GLU A 140 -3.25 -6.24 1.38
CA GLU A 140 -3.35 -4.98 2.13
C GLU A 140 -4.64 -4.90 2.96
N GLU A 141 -5.78 -5.33 2.41
CA GLU A 141 -7.05 -5.36 3.15
C GLU A 141 -6.96 -6.26 4.39
N CYS A 142 -6.27 -7.40 4.28
CA CYS A 142 -6.04 -8.30 5.40
C CYS A 142 -5.11 -7.69 6.45
N LEU A 143 -4.02 -7.06 6.02
CA LEU A 143 -3.03 -6.47 6.93
C LEU A 143 -3.57 -5.23 7.65
N GLU A 144 -4.39 -4.43 6.97
CA GLU A 144 -5.03 -3.23 7.52
C GLU A 144 -6.26 -3.52 8.39
N LEU A 145 -6.70 -4.80 8.52
CA LEU A 145 -7.80 -5.16 9.39
C LEU A 145 -7.56 -4.68 10.82
N ARG A 146 -8.59 -4.08 11.40
CA ARG A 146 -8.61 -3.70 12.81
C ARG A 146 -9.46 -4.66 13.62
N VAL A 147 -9.23 -4.71 14.91
CA VAL A 147 -9.98 -5.58 15.82
C VAL A 147 -11.48 -5.41 15.64
N LYS A 148 -11.96 -4.17 15.55
CA LYS A 148 -13.38 -3.84 15.35
C LYS A 148 -13.97 -4.27 14.00
N ASP A 149 -13.13 -4.60 13.03
CA ASP A 149 -13.59 -5.00 11.69
C ASP A 149 -13.92 -6.49 11.62
N VAL A 150 -13.63 -7.24 12.68
CA VAL A 150 -13.92 -8.68 12.80
C VAL A 150 -15.11 -8.90 13.72
N ASP A 151 -16.21 -9.36 13.15
CA ASP A 151 -17.42 -9.76 13.90
C ASP A 151 -17.48 -11.29 13.99
N PHE A 152 -17.15 -11.81 15.16
CA PHE A 152 -17.15 -13.24 15.42
C PHE A 152 -18.56 -13.83 15.53
N ASP A 153 -19.53 -13.05 16.01
CA ASP A 153 -20.89 -13.52 16.27
C ASP A 153 -21.65 -13.67 14.96
N ARG A 154 -21.50 -12.68 14.06
CA ARG A 154 -22.06 -12.74 12.71
C ARG A 154 -21.19 -13.47 11.71
N ARG A 155 -19.98 -13.88 12.09
CA ARG A 155 -18.95 -14.46 11.20
C ARG A 155 -18.70 -13.59 9.98
N GLN A 156 -18.44 -12.30 10.20
CA GLN A 156 -18.25 -11.32 9.15
C GLN A 156 -16.96 -10.51 9.37
N ILE A 157 -16.41 -10.06 8.27
CA ILE A 157 -15.28 -9.12 8.24
C ILE A 157 -15.72 -7.90 7.46
N ALA A 158 -15.62 -6.71 8.07
CA ALA A 158 -15.85 -5.44 7.41
C ALA A 158 -14.55 -4.96 6.74
N VAL A 159 -14.51 -4.99 5.42
CA VAL A 159 -13.39 -4.46 4.64
C VAL A 159 -13.64 -2.99 4.35
N LYS A 160 -12.80 -2.14 4.93
CA LYS A 160 -12.87 -0.69 4.76
C LYS A 160 -11.96 -0.25 3.61
N ARG A 161 -12.44 0.70 2.79
CA ARG A 161 -11.68 1.30 1.69
C ARG A 161 -11.06 0.30 0.71
N GLY A 162 -11.80 -0.75 0.35
CA GLY A 162 -11.41 -1.67 -0.69
C GLY A 162 -11.11 -0.97 -2.03
N LYS A 163 -10.75 -1.72 -3.06
CA LYS A 163 -10.45 -1.17 -4.40
C LYS A 163 -11.57 -0.23 -4.86
N GLY A 164 -11.21 1.03 -5.14
CA GLY A 164 -12.18 2.08 -5.50
C GLY A 164 -12.87 2.74 -4.28
N GLN A 165 -12.26 2.64 -3.08
CA GLN A 165 -12.75 3.22 -1.81
C GLN A 165 -14.16 2.74 -1.40
N LYS A 166 -14.57 1.53 -1.84
CA LYS A 166 -15.86 0.95 -1.47
C LYS A 166 -15.70 0.02 -0.29
N ASP A 167 -16.51 0.25 0.75
CA ASP A 167 -16.65 -0.67 1.87
C ASP A 167 -17.43 -1.90 1.44
N ARG A 168 -17.06 -3.07 1.97
CA ARG A 168 -17.81 -4.31 1.78
C ARG A 168 -17.70 -5.18 3.01
N THR A 169 -18.61 -6.12 3.13
CA THR A 169 -18.55 -7.21 4.12
C THR A 169 -18.23 -8.52 3.41
N THR A 170 -17.44 -9.36 4.05
CA THR A 170 -17.17 -10.73 3.61
C THR A 170 -17.27 -11.69 4.76
N THR A 171 -17.35 -13.00 4.48
CA THR A 171 -17.50 -14.04 5.50
C THR A 171 -16.18 -14.29 6.23
N LEU A 172 -16.22 -14.43 7.55
CA LEU A 172 -15.12 -14.97 8.35
C LEU A 172 -15.15 -16.50 8.27
N PRO A 173 -14.15 -17.17 7.68
CA PRO A 173 -14.12 -18.62 7.55
C PRO A 173 -14.16 -19.31 8.92
N GLY A 174 -15.01 -20.31 9.06
CA GLY A 174 -15.17 -21.03 10.35
C GLY A 174 -13.87 -21.65 10.85
N ALA A 175 -13.07 -22.21 9.94
CA ALA A 175 -11.81 -22.87 10.29
C ALA A 175 -10.74 -21.92 10.92
N VAL A 176 -10.86 -20.62 10.74
CA VAL A 176 -9.88 -19.64 11.29
C VAL A 176 -10.33 -19.04 12.62
N VAL A 177 -11.59 -19.21 13.02
CA VAL A 177 -12.21 -18.48 14.15
C VAL A 177 -11.43 -18.65 15.44
N ASP A 178 -11.14 -19.86 15.87
CA ASP A 178 -10.49 -20.14 17.16
C ASP A 178 -9.03 -19.68 17.16
N SER A 179 -8.33 -19.93 16.05
CA SER A 179 -6.94 -19.46 15.87
C SER A 179 -6.86 -17.94 15.88
N LEU A 180 -7.82 -17.26 15.22
CA LEU A 180 -7.85 -15.80 15.19
C LEU A 180 -8.23 -15.22 16.58
N ARG A 181 -9.14 -15.83 17.32
CA ARG A 181 -9.45 -15.45 18.72
C ARG A 181 -8.20 -15.54 19.61
N THR A 182 -7.48 -16.65 19.52
CA THR A 182 -6.24 -16.88 20.28
C THR A 182 -5.17 -15.85 19.89
N HIS A 183 -5.02 -15.60 18.60
CA HIS A 183 -4.11 -14.57 18.08
C HIS A 183 -4.47 -13.19 18.61
N LEU A 184 -5.73 -12.77 18.54
CA LEU A 184 -6.17 -11.47 19.05
C LEU A 184 -6.00 -11.34 20.58
N ALA A 185 -6.14 -12.43 21.33
CA ALA A 185 -5.82 -12.41 22.77
C ALA A 185 -4.32 -12.15 23.02
N HIS A 186 -3.44 -12.69 22.16
CA HIS A 186 -2.01 -12.37 22.21
C HIS A 186 -1.74 -10.90 21.83
N VAL A 187 -2.36 -10.40 20.76
CA VAL A 187 -2.24 -9.00 20.31
C VAL A 187 -2.74 -8.04 21.40
N ARG A 188 -3.80 -8.41 22.14
CA ARG A 188 -4.31 -7.61 23.25
C ARG A 188 -3.30 -7.47 24.36
N ARG A 189 -2.64 -8.56 24.75
CA ARG A 189 -1.56 -8.51 25.77
C ARG A 189 -0.39 -7.63 25.31
N LEU A 190 -0.02 -7.72 24.02
CA LEU A 190 1.00 -6.84 23.45
C LEU A 190 0.58 -5.37 23.55
N HIS A 191 -0.64 -5.05 23.19
CA HIS A 191 -1.18 -3.70 23.27
C HIS A 191 -1.24 -3.17 24.72
N GLU A 192 -1.65 -4.01 25.66
CA GLU A 192 -1.67 -3.67 27.10
C GLU A 192 -0.25 -3.40 27.64
N GLY A 193 0.74 -4.13 27.15
CA GLY A 193 2.15 -3.85 27.42
C GLY A 193 2.58 -2.51 26.85
N ASP A 194 2.31 -2.26 25.58
CA ASP A 194 2.64 -0.99 24.92
C ASP A 194 2.00 0.22 25.66
N LEU A 195 0.77 0.08 26.16
CA LEU A 195 0.10 1.12 26.93
C LEU A 195 0.82 1.42 28.26
N LYS A 196 1.30 0.39 28.96
CA LYS A 196 2.08 0.56 30.20
C LYS A 196 3.39 1.31 29.97
N ASP A 197 3.99 1.09 28.79
CA ASP A 197 5.23 1.74 28.37
C ASP A 197 5.00 3.15 27.78
N GLY A 198 3.78 3.69 27.88
CA GLY A 198 3.41 5.02 27.36
C GLY A 198 3.19 5.08 25.84
N GLY A 199 3.10 3.92 25.19
CA GLY A 199 2.84 3.76 23.74
C GLY A 199 1.41 3.32 23.46
N GLY A 200 1.24 2.25 22.68
CA GLY A 200 -0.06 1.64 22.35
C GLY A 200 -0.89 2.41 21.32
N ARG A 201 -0.27 3.35 20.62
CA ARG A 201 -0.94 4.14 19.59
C ARG A 201 -0.86 3.45 18.21
N VAL A 202 -1.91 3.66 17.42
CA VAL A 202 -1.95 3.33 16.00
C VAL A 202 -2.29 4.57 15.18
N VAL A 203 -1.87 4.59 13.92
CA VAL A 203 -2.28 5.63 12.98
C VAL A 203 -3.74 5.41 12.61
N LEU A 204 -4.56 6.43 12.83
CA LEU A 204 -5.97 6.42 12.44
C LEU A 204 -6.14 6.88 10.99
N PRO A 205 -7.20 6.46 10.30
CA PRO A 205 -7.53 6.96 8.97
C PRO A 205 -7.94 8.43 9.02
N ASP A 206 -7.55 9.20 8.01
CA ASP A 206 -7.91 10.61 7.81
C ASP A 206 -7.65 11.50 9.03
N ALA A 207 -8.64 12.29 9.43
CA ALA A 207 -8.62 13.18 10.58
C ALA A 207 -9.41 12.63 11.77
N LEU A 208 -9.56 11.29 11.88
CA LEU A 208 -10.29 10.67 12.99
C LEU A 208 -9.64 10.91 14.34
N ASP A 209 -8.34 11.11 14.38
CA ASP A 209 -7.59 11.51 15.58
C ASP A 209 -8.08 12.82 16.17
N ARG A 210 -8.51 13.77 15.36
CA ARG A 210 -9.11 15.04 15.81
C ARG A 210 -10.51 14.86 16.37
N LYS A 211 -11.31 13.98 15.71
CA LYS A 211 -12.70 13.72 16.13
C LYS A 211 -12.79 12.83 17.35
N TYR A 212 -11.87 11.87 17.47
CA TYR A 212 -11.83 10.86 18.53
C TYR A 212 -10.40 10.76 19.11
N PRO A 213 -9.98 11.69 20.00
CA PRO A 213 -8.59 11.78 20.48
C PRO A 213 -8.06 10.49 21.12
N ASN A 214 -8.93 9.71 21.77
CA ASN A 214 -8.57 8.47 22.45
C ASN A 214 -8.63 7.22 21.54
N ALA A 215 -9.14 7.36 20.31
CA ALA A 215 -9.31 6.21 19.42
C ALA A 215 -7.97 5.56 19.03
N ALA A 216 -6.89 6.35 18.95
CA ALA A 216 -5.58 5.84 18.58
C ALA A 216 -5.02 4.81 19.57
N THR A 217 -5.42 4.87 20.83
CA THR A 217 -5.01 3.93 21.89
C THR A 217 -6.11 2.92 22.23
N ALA A 218 -7.31 3.06 21.67
CA ALA A 218 -8.41 2.14 21.97
C ALA A 218 -8.18 0.78 21.29
N TRP A 219 -8.47 -0.31 22.02
CA TRP A 219 -8.32 -1.69 21.53
C TRP A 219 -9.02 -1.93 20.21
N ALA A 220 -10.24 -1.45 20.05
CA ALA A 220 -11.03 -1.64 18.83
C ALA A 220 -10.33 -1.12 17.54
N TRP A 221 -9.45 -0.13 17.69
CA TRP A 221 -8.72 0.48 16.56
C TRP A 221 -7.35 -0.14 16.31
N GLN A 222 -6.86 -1.03 17.17
CA GLN A 222 -5.59 -1.71 16.95
C GLN A 222 -5.68 -2.60 15.71
N PHE A 223 -4.53 -2.78 15.03
CA PHE A 223 -4.45 -3.71 13.91
C PHE A 223 -4.59 -5.15 14.41
N ALA A 224 -5.33 -5.97 13.66
CA ALA A 224 -5.43 -7.41 13.94
C ALA A 224 -4.08 -8.12 13.77
N PHE A 225 -3.24 -7.63 12.86
CA PHE A 225 -1.90 -8.16 12.58
C PHE A 225 -0.85 -7.07 12.75
N PRO A 226 -0.49 -6.74 14.00
CA PRO A 226 0.48 -5.68 14.28
C PRO A 226 1.90 -6.09 13.92
N ALA A 227 2.74 -5.12 13.56
CA ALA A 227 4.17 -5.30 13.41
C ALA A 227 4.84 -5.59 14.78
N SER A 228 5.96 -6.32 14.76
CA SER A 228 6.73 -6.62 15.98
C SER A 228 7.38 -5.39 16.60
N ARG A 229 7.64 -4.34 15.81
CA ARG A 229 8.32 -3.11 16.23
C ARG A 229 7.39 -1.91 16.13
N ILE A 230 7.60 -0.93 17.01
CA ILE A 230 6.96 0.39 16.93
C ILE A 230 7.67 1.18 15.84
N CYS A 231 6.91 1.84 14.98
CA CYS A 231 7.41 2.76 13.98
C CYS A 231 7.63 4.13 14.63
N THR A 232 8.86 4.65 14.53
CA THR A 232 9.25 5.97 15.05
C THR A 232 9.48 6.99 13.93
N ASP A 233 9.14 6.67 12.69
CA ASP A 233 9.30 7.57 11.55
C ASP A 233 8.37 8.78 11.68
N PRO A 234 8.92 10.01 11.80
CA PRO A 234 8.13 11.23 12.01
C PRO A 234 7.10 11.51 10.92
N ARG A 235 7.31 10.94 9.72
CA ARG A 235 6.34 11.05 8.61
C ARG A 235 4.98 10.42 8.92
N TRP A 236 4.93 9.54 9.92
CA TRP A 236 3.72 8.85 10.36
C TRP A 236 3.12 9.41 11.65
N GLY A 237 3.68 10.53 12.14
CA GLY A 237 3.27 11.16 13.40
C GLY A 237 3.99 10.58 14.62
N PRO A 238 3.37 10.58 15.81
CA PRO A 238 3.95 10.01 17.01
C PRO A 238 4.28 8.52 16.85
N PRO A 239 5.23 7.98 17.65
CA PRO A 239 5.55 6.56 17.65
C PRO A 239 4.29 5.71 17.71
N SER A 240 4.14 4.79 16.78
CA SER A 240 2.90 4.03 16.59
C SER A 240 3.21 2.60 16.14
N ARG A 241 2.38 1.64 16.56
CA ARG A 241 2.49 0.27 16.07
C ARG A 241 1.68 0.15 14.77
N PHE A 242 2.39 -0.14 13.67
CA PHE A 242 1.77 -0.40 12.38
C PHE A 242 1.34 -1.86 12.26
N HIS A 243 0.64 -2.17 11.18
CA HIS A 243 0.38 -3.54 10.76
C HIS A 243 1.66 -4.22 10.26
N LEU A 244 1.63 -5.53 10.21
CA LEU A 244 2.70 -6.36 9.62
C LEU A 244 2.98 -5.91 8.18
N HIS A 245 4.26 -5.90 7.80
CA HIS A 245 4.66 -5.49 6.45
C HIS A 245 4.33 -6.57 5.42
N GLU A 246 3.80 -6.18 4.26
CA GLU A 246 3.40 -7.07 3.17
C GLU A 246 4.47 -8.09 2.77
N SER A 247 5.74 -7.67 2.77
CA SER A 247 6.86 -8.55 2.38
C SER A 247 7.06 -9.75 3.32
N ALA A 248 6.64 -9.66 4.58
CA ALA A 248 6.72 -10.80 5.50
C ALA A 248 5.78 -11.92 5.07
N VAL A 249 4.54 -11.56 4.72
CA VAL A 249 3.53 -12.51 4.22
C VAL A 249 3.93 -13.07 2.86
N GLN A 250 4.37 -12.19 1.94
CA GLN A 250 4.81 -12.62 0.61
C GLN A 250 5.97 -13.61 0.68
N LYS A 251 6.95 -13.38 1.56
CA LYS A 251 8.07 -14.31 1.77
C LYS A 251 7.62 -15.63 2.37
N ALA A 252 6.71 -15.60 3.34
CA ALA A 252 6.19 -16.82 3.97
C ALA A 252 5.42 -17.69 2.97
N ILE A 253 4.49 -17.08 2.20
CA ILE A 253 3.73 -17.80 1.17
C ILE A 253 4.65 -18.32 0.07
N ALA A 254 5.61 -17.51 -0.40
CA ALA A 254 6.57 -17.96 -1.41
C ALA A 254 7.47 -19.10 -0.91
N ALA A 255 7.83 -19.14 0.36
CA ALA A 255 8.57 -20.23 0.96
C ALA A 255 7.70 -21.50 1.09
N ALA A 256 6.45 -21.37 1.50
CA ALA A 256 5.49 -22.46 1.58
C ALA A 256 5.20 -23.10 0.20
N ALA A 257 5.04 -22.28 -0.83
CA ALA A 257 4.76 -22.73 -2.20
C ALA A 257 5.96 -23.42 -2.90
N ARG A 258 7.17 -23.37 -2.32
CA ARG A 258 8.37 -24.06 -2.84
C ARG A 258 8.63 -25.42 -2.21
N ARG A 259 7.86 -25.77 -1.20
CA ARG A 259 7.92 -27.07 -0.50
C ARG A 259 6.95 -28.07 -1.11
#